data_dd3b6897b28c92804995b88551f920fe
#
_entry.id   dd3b6897b28c92804995b88551f920fe
#
_cell.length_a   1.000
_cell.length_b   1.000
_cell.length_c   1.000
_cell.angle_alpha   90.00
_cell.angle_beta   90.00
_cell.angle_gamma   90.00
#
_symmetry.space_group_name_H-M   'P 1'
#
loop_
_entity.id
_entity.type
_entity.pdbx_description
1 polymer ?
#
loop_
_entity_poly.entity_id
_entity_poly.type
_entity_poly.pdbx_seq_one_letter_code
_entity_poly.pdbx_strand_id
1 'polypeptide(L)'
;MRLSPRTLLISATAVALAGIAAPVQAADSPQERRVQVVMVNFSDSTFPDPGATKSLLQKSYFGENKSLTSYYNEVTRGATTFEAAGGGILDPIELPMSAAGCDSSKISDLTYQALEKKGITEEDYEHVSIVFPNQKTDCDYLALGSVGGGTTWMPIDGAEISMTALVHEFGHNFGYSHQLRERCASADLASCKASEDTSHKTPMGGGGWAAGLTAPELIHSKWLSGDEAVKVAKSGTYTVRSLYGSGTGVRALDIPLGEDRLVVEVRGASGTVDGRISGVHAYRAPKGDYAEAALVDTTDADHWSDKGEADADALAEGTTLTDAGEKVSVKVLASGGGKATVAVSLDGVPAPAEAPAEKPAQDTSSGDSAQKPTDKPASGAEPQTESEQPAPASDDEELAETGAESDTAVPVAAGGALLLALGAVFAARGRRRAATVRSGRHSR
;
A
#
# COMPACT_ATOMS: atom_id res chain seq x y z
N MET A 1 71.68 59.87 -6.54
CA MET A 1 70.99 58.59 -6.63
C MET A 1 69.84 58.56 -5.68
N ARG A 2 68.58 58.65 -6.18
CA ARG A 2 67.37 58.68 -5.39
C ARG A 2 66.63 57.37 -5.57
N LEU A 3 66.42 56.58 -4.51
CA LEU A 3 65.67 55.33 -4.46
C LEU A 3 64.22 55.66 -4.10
N SER A 4 63.29 55.30 -5.00
CA SER A 4 61.84 55.37 -4.75
C SER A 4 61.32 54.14 -3.97
N PRO A 5 60.40 54.26 -3.06
CA PRO A 5 59.75 53.13 -2.42
C PRO A 5 58.62 52.60 -3.28
N ARG A 6 58.63 51.26 -3.46
CA ARG A 6 57.53 50.53 -4.10
C ARG A 6 56.45 50.22 -3.08
N THR A 7 55.27 50.75 -3.29
CA THR A 7 54.04 50.42 -2.52
C THR A 7 53.48 49.09 -2.97
N LEU A 8 53.38 48.11 -2.10
CA LEU A 8 52.66 46.85 -2.31
C LEU A 8 51.16 47.08 -2.05
N LEU A 9 50.37 46.96 -3.09
CA LEU A 9 48.92 46.84 -2.98
C LEU A 9 48.54 45.36 -2.70
N ILE A 10 48.00 45.06 -1.55
CA ILE A 10 47.37 43.78 -1.22
C ILE A 10 45.91 43.87 -1.62
N SER A 11 45.56 43.17 -2.72
CA SER A 11 44.15 43.00 -3.13
C SER A 11 43.51 41.88 -2.32
N ALA A 12 42.59 42.20 -1.41
CA ALA A 12 41.74 41.23 -0.75
C ALA A 12 40.60 40.81 -1.67
N THR A 13 40.64 39.58 -2.18
CA THR A 13 39.58 38.97 -2.96
C THR A 13 38.53 38.43 -1.98
N ALA A 14 37.38 39.09 -1.86
CA ALA A 14 36.21 38.57 -1.15
C ALA A 14 35.58 37.49 -2.02
N VAL A 15 35.65 36.23 -1.58
CA VAL A 15 34.90 35.11 -2.17
C VAL A 15 33.46 35.19 -1.65
N ALA A 16 32.56 35.64 -2.49
CA ALA A 16 31.12 35.54 -2.22
C ALA A 16 30.68 34.09 -2.40
N LEU A 17 30.38 33.40 -1.31
CA LEU A 17 29.65 32.11 -1.35
C LEU A 17 28.21 32.41 -1.77
N ALA A 18 27.93 32.31 -3.07
CA ALA A 18 26.57 32.20 -3.57
C ALA A 18 26.04 30.82 -3.18
N GLY A 19 25.20 30.76 -2.13
CA GLY A 19 24.44 29.57 -1.82
C GLY A 19 23.52 29.25 -3.02
N ILE A 20 23.85 28.19 -3.74
CA ILE A 20 22.95 27.64 -4.74
C ILE A 20 21.82 26.97 -3.94
N ALA A 21 20.69 27.66 -3.79
CA ALA A 21 19.46 27.01 -3.38
C ALA A 21 19.13 25.94 -4.41
N ALA A 22 19.22 24.68 -4.04
CA ALA A 22 18.72 23.61 -4.89
C ALA A 22 17.26 23.91 -5.23
N PRO A 23 16.83 23.74 -6.47
CA PRO A 23 15.41 23.91 -6.80
C PRO A 23 14.61 22.94 -5.93
N VAL A 24 13.66 23.46 -5.19
CA VAL A 24 12.61 22.65 -4.59
C VAL A 24 11.91 21.99 -5.76
N GLN A 25 12.10 20.67 -5.93
CA GLN A 25 11.31 19.92 -6.89
C GLN A 25 9.84 20.12 -6.48
N ALA A 26 9.08 20.73 -7.38
CA ALA A 26 7.64 20.75 -7.26
C ALA A 26 7.21 19.27 -7.10
N ALA A 27 6.39 18.97 -6.11
CA ALA A 27 5.77 17.66 -6.01
C ALA A 27 5.11 17.41 -7.36
N ASP A 28 5.45 16.29 -8.00
CA ASP A 28 4.80 15.88 -9.24
C ASP A 28 3.29 15.87 -8.97
N SER A 29 2.51 16.42 -9.92
CA SER A 29 1.06 16.37 -9.81
C SER A 29 0.63 14.92 -9.68
N PRO A 30 -0.40 14.60 -8.85
CA PRO A 30 -0.91 13.25 -8.74
C PRO A 30 -1.14 12.64 -10.11
N GLN A 31 -0.77 11.37 -10.27
CA GLN A 31 -1.10 10.66 -11.48
C GLN A 31 -2.60 10.33 -11.45
N GLU A 32 -3.39 11.03 -12.25
CA GLU A 32 -4.80 10.77 -12.40
C GLU A 32 -5.02 9.49 -13.22
N ARG A 33 -5.75 8.54 -12.65
CA ARG A 33 -6.13 7.27 -13.26
C ARG A 33 -7.60 7.31 -13.64
N ARG A 34 -7.91 7.10 -14.91
CA ARG A 34 -9.29 7.14 -15.39
C ARG A 34 -9.92 5.76 -15.30
N VAL A 35 -11.06 5.69 -14.59
CA VAL A 35 -11.84 4.47 -14.43
C VAL A 35 -13.17 4.60 -15.15
N GLN A 36 -13.42 3.72 -16.09
CA GLN A 36 -14.74 3.54 -16.68
C GLN A 36 -15.52 2.54 -15.85
N VAL A 37 -16.44 3.03 -15.04
CA VAL A 37 -17.38 2.18 -14.30
C VAL A 37 -18.56 1.87 -15.19
N VAL A 38 -18.84 0.58 -15.41
CA VAL A 38 -19.86 0.10 -16.32
C VAL A 38 -20.84 -0.78 -15.56
N MET A 39 -22.08 -0.34 -15.45
CA MET A 39 -23.16 -1.21 -14.97
C MET A 39 -23.61 -2.10 -16.11
N VAL A 40 -23.77 -3.40 -15.86
CA VAL A 40 -24.31 -4.34 -16.85
C VAL A 40 -25.47 -5.14 -16.28
N ASN A 41 -26.49 -5.38 -17.07
CA ASN A 41 -27.58 -6.30 -16.80
C ASN A 41 -27.43 -7.57 -17.65
N PHE A 42 -28.00 -8.65 -17.17
CA PHE A 42 -28.12 -9.91 -17.90
C PHE A 42 -29.55 -10.09 -18.40
N SER A 43 -29.79 -11.00 -19.33
CA SER A 43 -31.14 -11.28 -19.86
C SER A 43 -32.14 -11.75 -18.78
N ASP A 44 -31.64 -12.26 -17.65
CA ASP A 44 -32.44 -12.85 -16.57
C ASP A 44 -32.10 -12.26 -15.17
N SER A 45 -31.20 -11.26 -15.09
CA SER A 45 -30.84 -10.57 -13.85
C SER A 45 -30.54 -9.10 -14.13
N THR A 46 -31.23 -8.20 -13.44
CA THR A 46 -31.13 -6.75 -13.66
C THR A 46 -31.05 -6.03 -12.32
N PHE A 47 -30.44 -4.85 -12.30
CA PHE A 47 -30.44 -3.99 -11.10
C PHE A 47 -31.91 -3.58 -10.78
N PRO A 48 -32.36 -3.77 -9.54
CA PRO A 48 -33.70 -3.39 -9.12
C PRO A 48 -33.92 -1.87 -9.13
N ASP A 49 -32.91 -1.10 -8.79
CA ASP A 49 -32.86 0.36 -8.83
C ASP A 49 -31.53 0.87 -9.40
N PRO A 50 -31.42 1.03 -10.72
CA PRO A 50 -30.20 1.51 -11.35
C PRO A 50 -29.75 2.90 -10.89
N GLY A 51 -30.70 3.77 -10.53
CA GLY A 51 -30.41 5.13 -10.05
C GLY A 51 -29.74 5.14 -8.68
N ALA A 52 -30.28 4.35 -7.74
CA ALA A 52 -29.67 4.17 -6.43
C ALA A 52 -28.31 3.50 -6.54
N THR A 53 -28.19 2.46 -7.37
CA THR A 53 -26.90 1.78 -7.63
C THR A 53 -25.86 2.75 -8.20
N LYS A 54 -26.21 3.54 -9.20
CA LYS A 54 -25.31 4.56 -9.78
C LYS A 54 -24.82 5.56 -8.72
N SER A 55 -25.71 5.99 -7.83
CA SER A 55 -25.37 6.91 -6.74
C SER A 55 -24.43 6.26 -5.72
N LEU A 56 -24.65 4.99 -5.40
CA LEU A 56 -23.74 4.19 -4.55
C LEU A 56 -22.35 4.09 -5.18
N LEU A 57 -22.27 3.71 -6.45
CA LEU A 57 -21.00 3.57 -7.17
C LEU A 57 -20.26 4.91 -7.26
N GLN A 58 -20.95 6.01 -7.54
CA GLN A 58 -20.33 7.34 -7.54
C GLN A 58 -19.66 7.66 -6.20
N LYS A 59 -20.30 7.31 -5.09
CA LYS A 59 -19.77 7.50 -3.75
C LYS A 59 -18.60 6.56 -3.46
N SER A 60 -18.71 5.28 -3.82
CA SER A 60 -17.72 4.26 -3.48
C SER A 60 -16.45 4.35 -4.33
N TYR A 61 -16.55 4.79 -5.58
CA TYR A 61 -15.38 4.96 -6.43
C TYR A 61 -14.75 6.35 -6.27
N PHE A 62 -15.55 7.42 -6.28
CA PHE A 62 -15.09 8.79 -6.45
C PHE A 62 -15.47 9.73 -5.30
N GLY A 63 -15.97 9.20 -4.18
CA GLY A 63 -16.30 9.98 -3.00
C GLY A 63 -15.07 10.56 -2.30
N GLU A 64 -15.27 11.58 -1.50
CA GLU A 64 -14.19 12.23 -0.73
C GLU A 64 -13.65 11.34 0.39
N ASN A 65 -14.48 10.43 0.92
CA ASN A 65 -14.14 9.56 2.05
C ASN A 65 -14.66 8.15 1.80
N LYS A 66 -13.96 7.14 2.32
CA LYS A 66 -14.34 5.73 2.19
C LYS A 66 -14.66 5.38 0.72
N SER A 67 -13.75 5.69 -0.18
CA SER A 67 -13.86 5.43 -1.61
C SER A 67 -12.54 4.91 -2.17
N LEU A 68 -12.59 4.36 -3.37
CA LEU A 68 -11.39 3.95 -4.10
C LEU A 68 -10.40 5.13 -4.22
N THR A 69 -10.90 6.29 -4.65
CA THR A 69 -10.08 7.51 -4.79
C THR A 69 -9.46 7.92 -3.47
N SER A 70 -10.24 8.01 -2.38
CA SER A 70 -9.72 8.44 -1.09
C SER A 70 -8.69 7.47 -0.53
N TYR A 71 -8.92 6.16 -0.69
CA TYR A 71 -7.99 5.12 -0.26
C TYR A 71 -6.64 5.24 -0.97
N TYR A 72 -6.63 5.19 -2.31
CA TYR A 72 -5.38 5.23 -3.06
C TYR A 72 -4.67 6.58 -2.93
N ASN A 73 -5.39 7.69 -2.85
CA ASN A 73 -4.78 8.98 -2.55
C ASN A 73 -4.05 8.97 -1.20
N GLU A 74 -4.66 8.37 -0.17
CA GLU A 74 -4.05 8.25 1.17
C GLU A 74 -2.83 7.32 1.15
N VAL A 75 -2.96 6.08 0.68
CA VAL A 75 -1.89 5.08 0.75
C VAL A 75 -0.72 5.39 -0.20
N THR A 76 -0.93 6.17 -1.23
CA THR A 76 0.13 6.66 -2.11
C THR A 76 0.64 8.05 -1.72
N ARG A 77 0.10 8.63 -0.64
CA ARG A 77 0.42 9.97 -0.16
C ARG A 77 0.25 11.05 -1.26
N GLY A 78 -0.81 10.89 -2.04
CA GLY A 78 -1.13 11.78 -3.14
C GLY A 78 -0.42 11.50 -4.45
N ALA A 79 0.37 10.40 -4.57
CA ALA A 79 1.04 10.09 -5.83
C ALA A 79 0.07 9.62 -6.92
N THR A 80 -1.07 9.03 -6.55
CA THR A 80 -2.12 8.66 -7.51
C THR A 80 -3.51 8.95 -6.97
N THR A 81 -4.43 9.20 -7.88
CA THR A 81 -5.85 9.38 -7.62
C THR A 81 -6.65 8.78 -8.76
N PHE A 82 -7.94 8.53 -8.53
CA PHE A 82 -8.84 8.03 -9.55
C PHE A 82 -9.91 9.06 -9.89
N GLU A 83 -10.21 9.16 -11.17
CA GLU A 83 -11.31 9.94 -11.70
C GLU A 83 -12.20 9.09 -12.62
N ALA A 84 -13.43 9.51 -12.78
CA ALA A 84 -14.32 8.86 -13.72
C ALA A 84 -13.88 9.15 -15.15
N ALA A 85 -13.79 8.13 -16.00
CA ALA A 85 -13.61 8.32 -17.45
C ALA A 85 -14.75 9.15 -18.04
N GLY A 86 -14.54 9.76 -19.20
CA GLY A 86 -15.35 10.82 -19.80
C GLY A 86 -16.87 10.66 -19.83
N GLY A 87 -17.41 9.44 -19.68
CA GLY A 87 -18.83 9.17 -19.56
C GLY A 87 -19.36 9.07 -18.12
N GLY A 88 -18.48 9.18 -17.12
CA GLY A 88 -18.85 8.88 -15.73
C GLY A 88 -19.26 7.42 -15.56
N ILE A 89 -20.18 7.15 -14.62
CA ILE A 89 -20.77 5.82 -14.45
C ILE A 89 -21.89 5.66 -15.48
N LEU A 90 -21.74 4.68 -16.37
CA LEU A 90 -22.72 4.42 -17.41
C LEU A 90 -24.00 3.81 -16.84
N ASP A 91 -25.12 4.12 -17.46
CA ASP A 91 -26.38 3.41 -17.22
C ASP A 91 -26.25 1.94 -17.63
N PRO A 92 -27.02 1.02 -17.06
CA PRO A 92 -26.90 -0.40 -17.34
C PRO A 92 -26.91 -0.75 -18.83
N ILE A 93 -25.93 -1.55 -19.23
CA ILE A 93 -25.84 -2.12 -20.57
C ILE A 93 -26.42 -3.52 -20.51
N GLU A 94 -27.39 -3.82 -21.41
CA GLU A 94 -28.00 -5.15 -21.52
C GLU A 94 -27.03 -6.09 -22.25
N LEU A 95 -26.51 -7.11 -21.54
CA LEU A 95 -25.70 -8.16 -22.15
C LEU A 95 -26.60 -9.30 -22.64
N PRO A 96 -26.44 -9.77 -23.91
CA PRO A 96 -27.23 -10.86 -24.46
C PRO A 96 -26.75 -12.24 -23.94
N MET A 97 -26.72 -12.40 -22.61
CA MET A 97 -26.36 -13.64 -21.93
C MET A 97 -27.14 -13.78 -20.62
N SER A 98 -27.26 -15.02 -20.12
CA SER A 98 -27.76 -15.31 -18.79
C SER A 98 -26.69 -14.97 -17.75
N ALA A 99 -27.10 -14.61 -16.53
CA ALA A 99 -26.24 -14.41 -15.39
C ALA A 99 -25.60 -15.72 -14.89
N ALA A 100 -26.29 -16.85 -15.08
CA ALA A 100 -25.85 -18.15 -14.57
C ALA A 100 -24.48 -18.56 -15.11
N GLY A 101 -23.64 -19.11 -14.21
CA GLY A 101 -22.31 -19.60 -14.54
C GLY A 101 -21.20 -18.54 -14.52
N CYS A 102 -21.52 -17.29 -14.22
CA CYS A 102 -20.55 -16.20 -13.97
C CYS A 102 -19.33 -16.19 -14.91
N ASP A 103 -19.56 -16.28 -16.23
CA ASP A 103 -18.48 -16.29 -17.24
C ASP A 103 -17.85 -14.90 -17.38
N SER A 104 -16.86 -14.62 -16.53
CA SER A 104 -16.19 -13.31 -16.45
C SER A 104 -15.54 -12.91 -17.79
N SER A 105 -15.02 -13.87 -18.56
CA SER A 105 -14.43 -13.60 -19.88
C SER A 105 -15.51 -13.10 -20.86
N LYS A 106 -16.65 -13.79 -20.90
CA LYS A 106 -17.76 -13.41 -21.77
C LYS A 106 -18.41 -12.09 -21.32
N ILE A 107 -18.54 -11.87 -20.01
CA ILE A 107 -19.02 -10.61 -19.46
C ILE A 107 -18.13 -9.46 -19.95
N SER A 108 -16.80 -9.57 -19.85
CA SER A 108 -15.90 -8.53 -20.32
C SER A 108 -15.93 -8.36 -21.84
N ASP A 109 -15.89 -9.44 -22.63
CA ASP A 109 -15.92 -9.34 -24.10
C ASP A 109 -17.18 -8.60 -24.60
N LEU A 110 -18.35 -8.92 -24.04
CA LEU A 110 -19.60 -8.24 -24.38
C LEU A 110 -19.63 -6.78 -23.89
N THR A 111 -19.08 -6.51 -22.73
CA THR A 111 -18.99 -5.16 -22.18
C THR A 111 -18.08 -4.30 -23.05
N TYR A 112 -16.88 -4.76 -23.40
CA TYR A 112 -15.97 -4.02 -24.29
C TYR A 112 -16.59 -3.75 -25.67
N GLN A 113 -17.25 -4.74 -26.27
CA GLN A 113 -17.98 -4.52 -27.52
C GLN A 113 -19.09 -3.47 -27.39
N ALA A 114 -19.75 -3.41 -26.24
CA ALA A 114 -20.79 -2.40 -25.99
C ALA A 114 -20.21 -1.01 -25.78
N LEU A 115 -19.03 -0.91 -25.12
CA LEU A 115 -18.30 0.36 -24.98
C LEU A 115 -17.84 0.90 -26.35
N GLU A 116 -17.26 0.05 -27.18
CA GLU A 116 -16.86 0.43 -28.56
C GLU A 116 -18.04 0.96 -29.38
N LYS A 117 -19.21 0.32 -29.29
CA LYS A 117 -20.44 0.79 -29.95
C LYS A 117 -20.90 2.16 -29.44
N LYS A 118 -20.55 2.54 -28.23
CA LYS A 118 -20.83 3.85 -27.65
C LYS A 118 -19.72 4.87 -27.98
N GLY A 119 -18.66 4.46 -28.68
CA GLY A 119 -17.50 5.29 -29.00
C GLY A 119 -16.52 5.47 -27.83
N ILE A 120 -16.64 4.64 -26.79
CA ILE A 120 -15.72 4.61 -25.65
C ILE A 120 -14.66 3.56 -25.94
N THR A 121 -13.41 3.99 -26.02
CA THR A 121 -12.27 3.17 -26.43
C THR A 121 -11.23 3.10 -25.32
N GLU A 122 -10.27 2.23 -25.48
CA GLU A 122 -9.15 2.06 -24.52
C GLU A 122 -8.27 3.32 -24.35
N GLU A 123 -8.45 4.32 -25.18
CA GLU A 123 -7.76 5.63 -25.04
C GLU A 123 -8.47 6.52 -24.00
N ASP A 124 -9.71 6.19 -23.65
CA ASP A 124 -10.54 7.00 -22.75
C ASP A 124 -10.36 6.64 -21.27
N TYR A 125 -9.78 5.45 -20.96
CA TYR A 125 -9.61 4.94 -19.59
C TYR A 125 -8.36 4.09 -19.42
N GLU A 126 -7.87 3.99 -18.20
CA GLU A 126 -6.84 3.02 -17.79
C GLU A 126 -7.45 1.76 -17.17
N HIS A 127 -8.62 1.89 -16.52
CA HIS A 127 -9.31 0.80 -15.87
C HIS A 127 -10.77 0.73 -16.30
N VAL A 128 -11.29 -0.50 -16.39
CA VAL A 128 -12.74 -0.76 -16.54
C VAL A 128 -13.20 -1.55 -15.33
N SER A 129 -14.21 -1.05 -14.63
CA SER A 129 -14.86 -1.78 -13.56
C SER A 129 -16.26 -2.19 -13.99
N ILE A 130 -16.49 -3.50 -14.17
CA ILE A 130 -17.73 -4.07 -14.63
C ILE A 130 -18.54 -4.47 -13.41
N VAL A 131 -19.63 -3.74 -13.17
CA VAL A 131 -20.50 -3.94 -12.01
C VAL A 131 -21.80 -4.59 -12.46
N PHE A 132 -22.23 -5.64 -11.80
CA PHE A 132 -23.41 -6.41 -12.19
C PHE A 132 -24.19 -6.95 -10.98
N PRO A 133 -25.51 -7.24 -11.15
CA PRO A 133 -26.31 -7.81 -10.07
C PRO A 133 -25.80 -9.21 -9.70
N ASN A 134 -25.56 -9.45 -8.39
CA ASN A 134 -25.11 -10.76 -7.89
C ASN A 134 -26.21 -11.83 -7.90
N GLN A 135 -27.48 -11.43 -8.01
CA GLN A 135 -28.58 -12.39 -8.06
C GLN A 135 -28.46 -13.27 -9.31
N LYS A 136 -28.48 -14.59 -9.11
CA LYS A 136 -28.41 -15.62 -10.16
C LYS A 136 -27.09 -15.76 -10.91
N THR A 137 -26.01 -15.13 -10.44
CA THR A 137 -24.71 -15.21 -11.12
C THR A 137 -23.94 -16.49 -10.83
N ASP A 138 -24.14 -17.10 -9.65
CA ASP A 138 -23.37 -18.26 -9.17
C ASP A 138 -21.85 -18.02 -9.24
N CYS A 139 -21.41 -16.78 -9.01
CA CYS A 139 -19.96 -16.47 -8.91
C CYS A 139 -19.38 -17.13 -7.68
N ASP A 140 -18.22 -17.74 -7.83
CA ASP A 140 -17.42 -18.32 -6.74
C ASP A 140 -16.44 -17.33 -6.10
N TYR A 141 -16.62 -16.03 -6.38
CA TYR A 141 -15.81 -14.93 -5.88
C TYR A 141 -16.70 -13.75 -5.45
N LEU A 142 -16.21 -13.01 -4.46
CA LEU A 142 -16.85 -11.75 -4.03
C LEU A 142 -16.59 -10.63 -5.05
N ALA A 143 -15.40 -10.59 -5.62
CA ALA A 143 -14.97 -9.74 -6.72
C ALA A 143 -13.78 -10.39 -7.42
N LEU A 144 -13.39 -9.87 -8.58
CA LEU A 144 -12.26 -10.37 -9.34
C LEU A 144 -11.52 -9.21 -10.03
N GLY A 145 -10.19 -9.24 -9.99
CA GLY A 145 -9.33 -8.27 -10.69
C GLY A 145 -8.34 -8.96 -11.62
N SER A 146 -8.10 -8.39 -12.79
CA SER A 146 -7.04 -8.86 -13.67
C SER A 146 -5.67 -8.37 -13.19
N VAL A 147 -4.74 -9.29 -12.93
CA VAL A 147 -3.40 -8.94 -12.48
C VAL A 147 -2.64 -8.20 -13.59
N GLY A 148 -2.33 -6.92 -13.37
CA GLY A 148 -1.69 -6.04 -14.34
C GLY A 148 -2.54 -5.72 -15.58
N GLY A 149 -3.87 -5.96 -15.53
CA GLY A 149 -4.73 -5.92 -16.71
C GLY A 149 -5.69 -4.73 -16.81
N GLY A 150 -6.09 -4.11 -15.71
CA GLY A 150 -6.99 -2.95 -15.71
C GLY A 150 -8.50 -3.26 -15.70
N THR A 151 -8.91 -4.53 -15.56
CA THR A 151 -10.34 -4.91 -15.48
C THR A 151 -10.67 -5.42 -14.09
N THR A 152 -11.83 -5.01 -13.57
CA THR A 152 -12.43 -5.62 -12.38
C THR A 152 -13.87 -6.05 -12.65
N TRP A 153 -14.29 -7.15 -11.99
CA TRP A 153 -15.65 -7.69 -12.03
C TRP A 153 -16.20 -7.62 -10.61
N MET A 154 -17.28 -6.85 -10.46
CA MET A 154 -17.86 -6.51 -9.17
C MET A 154 -19.32 -6.97 -9.12
N PRO A 155 -19.60 -8.23 -8.73
CA PRO A 155 -20.97 -8.66 -8.43
C PRO A 155 -21.44 -7.96 -7.16
N ILE A 156 -22.59 -7.28 -7.20
CA ILE A 156 -23.15 -6.57 -6.05
C ILE A 156 -24.63 -6.87 -5.84
N ASP A 157 -25.07 -6.84 -4.60
CA ASP A 157 -26.48 -7.05 -4.25
C ASP A 157 -27.34 -5.77 -4.37
N GLY A 158 -26.79 -4.71 -4.94
CA GLY A 158 -27.50 -3.48 -5.28
C GLY A 158 -27.55 -2.45 -4.16
N ALA A 159 -27.35 -2.82 -2.90
CA ALA A 159 -27.39 -1.92 -1.76
C ALA A 159 -26.00 -1.51 -1.25
N GLU A 160 -25.01 -2.37 -1.43
CA GLU A 160 -23.66 -2.19 -0.90
C GLU A 160 -22.59 -2.69 -1.88
N ILE A 161 -21.42 -2.12 -1.79
CA ILE A 161 -20.20 -2.59 -2.45
C ILE A 161 -19.12 -2.75 -1.40
N SER A 162 -18.48 -3.91 -1.38
CA SER A 162 -17.37 -4.16 -0.46
C SER A 162 -16.18 -3.27 -0.79
N MET A 163 -15.85 -2.33 0.09
CA MET A 163 -14.66 -1.50 -0.07
C MET A 163 -13.38 -2.32 0.00
N THR A 164 -13.36 -3.37 0.81
CA THR A 164 -12.24 -4.32 0.87
C THR A 164 -12.02 -4.98 -0.48
N ALA A 165 -13.06 -5.56 -1.08
CA ALA A 165 -12.97 -6.15 -2.42
C ALA A 165 -12.58 -5.10 -3.47
N LEU A 166 -13.19 -3.91 -3.44
CA LEU A 166 -12.90 -2.87 -4.41
C LEU A 166 -11.41 -2.46 -4.42
N VAL A 167 -10.83 -2.18 -3.26
CA VAL A 167 -9.40 -1.79 -3.20
C VAL A 167 -8.47 -2.95 -3.49
N HIS A 168 -8.87 -4.18 -3.15
CA HIS A 168 -8.14 -5.42 -3.44
C HIS A 168 -8.05 -5.66 -4.96
N GLU A 169 -9.19 -5.66 -5.65
CA GLU A 169 -9.23 -5.93 -7.10
C GLU A 169 -8.49 -4.86 -7.91
N PHE A 170 -8.51 -3.60 -7.47
CA PHE A 170 -7.66 -2.58 -8.06
C PHE A 170 -6.17 -2.79 -7.75
N GLY A 171 -5.83 -3.39 -6.61
CA GLY A 171 -4.47 -3.85 -6.33
C GLY A 171 -3.98 -4.86 -7.35
N HIS A 172 -4.83 -5.83 -7.74
CA HIS A 172 -4.51 -6.73 -8.85
C HIS A 172 -4.28 -5.99 -10.17
N ASN A 173 -5.07 -4.95 -10.46
CA ASN A 173 -4.85 -4.14 -11.66
C ASN A 173 -3.49 -3.44 -11.66
N PHE A 174 -2.92 -3.11 -10.50
CA PHE A 174 -1.54 -2.61 -10.39
C PHE A 174 -0.48 -3.71 -10.50
N GLY A 175 -0.88 -4.96 -10.62
CA GLY A 175 0.01 -6.10 -10.80
C GLY A 175 0.31 -6.87 -9.53
N TYR A 176 -0.26 -6.52 -8.39
CA TYR A 176 0.01 -7.22 -7.13
C TYR A 176 -0.64 -8.59 -7.12
N SER A 177 0.10 -9.60 -6.66
CA SER A 177 -0.40 -10.90 -6.28
C SER A 177 -0.97 -10.87 -4.85
N HIS A 178 -1.63 -11.96 -4.43
CA HIS A 178 -1.98 -12.11 -3.02
C HIS A 178 -0.73 -12.11 -2.16
N GLN A 179 -0.70 -11.29 -1.12
CA GLN A 179 0.44 -11.25 -0.22
C GLN A 179 0.34 -12.33 0.84
N LEU A 180 1.18 -13.34 0.70
CA LEU A 180 1.27 -14.49 1.59
C LEU A 180 2.28 -14.26 2.72
N ARG A 181 2.49 -15.28 3.54
CA ARG A 181 3.51 -15.34 4.59
C ARG A 181 4.58 -16.35 4.25
N GLU A 182 5.78 -16.09 4.74
CA GLU A 182 6.84 -17.09 4.89
C GLU A 182 7.12 -17.28 6.37
N ARG A 183 6.97 -18.52 6.86
CA ARG A 183 7.28 -18.86 8.25
C ARG A 183 8.76 -19.14 8.39
N CYS A 184 9.45 -18.28 9.14
CA CYS A 184 10.90 -18.26 9.32
C CYS A 184 11.24 -18.60 10.77
N ALA A 185 11.28 -19.89 11.13
CA ALA A 185 11.60 -20.31 12.49
C ALA A 185 12.94 -19.74 12.95
N SER A 186 12.97 -19.24 14.19
CA SER A 186 14.17 -18.69 14.82
C SER A 186 14.78 -17.48 14.07
N ALA A 187 13.99 -16.76 13.28
CA ALA A 187 14.44 -15.62 12.49
C ALA A 187 15.59 -15.90 11.49
N ASP A 188 15.73 -17.17 11.10
CA ASP A 188 16.65 -17.63 10.07
C ASP A 188 15.97 -17.60 8.70
N LEU A 189 16.36 -16.63 7.86
CA LEU A 189 15.78 -16.42 6.53
C LEU A 189 16.03 -17.61 5.57
N ALA A 190 17.10 -18.39 5.76
CA ALA A 190 17.36 -19.58 4.96
C ALA A 190 16.42 -20.74 5.31
N SER A 191 15.78 -20.69 6.48
CA SER A 191 14.84 -21.73 6.94
C SER A 191 13.36 -21.41 6.66
N CYS A 192 13.07 -20.26 6.05
CA CYS A 192 11.71 -19.85 5.73
C CYS A 192 10.98 -20.87 4.86
N LYS A 193 9.72 -21.07 5.16
CA LYS A 193 8.84 -21.94 4.40
C LYS A 193 7.65 -21.11 3.94
N ALA A 194 7.37 -21.19 2.65
CA ALA A 194 6.14 -20.60 2.10
C ALA A 194 4.92 -21.16 2.85
N SER A 195 3.97 -20.31 3.10
CA SER A 195 2.67 -20.63 3.68
C SER A 195 1.58 -20.20 2.69
N GLU A 196 0.43 -20.86 2.74
CA GLU A 196 -0.76 -20.41 2.02
C GLU A 196 -1.53 -19.32 2.79
N ASP A 197 -1.12 -19.04 4.04
CA ASP A 197 -1.73 -18.02 4.87
C ASP A 197 -1.39 -16.62 4.34
N THR A 198 -2.36 -15.73 4.37
CA THR A 198 -2.18 -14.34 3.93
C THR A 198 -1.53 -13.47 5.02
N SER A 199 -0.95 -12.33 4.64
CA SER A 199 -0.18 -11.49 5.56
C SER A 199 -1.03 -10.60 6.48
N HIS A 200 -2.25 -10.26 6.08
CA HIS A 200 -3.13 -9.24 6.68
C HIS A 200 -2.50 -7.84 6.91
N LYS A 201 -1.40 -7.56 6.23
CA LYS A 201 -0.73 -6.24 6.29
C LYS A 201 -1.13 -5.31 5.16
N THR A 202 -1.93 -5.82 4.24
CA THR A 202 -2.36 -5.13 3.02
C THR A 202 -3.74 -5.66 2.62
N PRO A 203 -4.53 -4.92 1.84
CA PRO A 203 -5.71 -5.47 1.20
C PRO A 203 -5.43 -6.77 0.44
N MET A 204 -4.26 -6.88 -0.20
CA MET A 204 -3.85 -8.07 -0.96
C MET A 204 -3.60 -9.30 -0.10
N GLY A 205 -3.47 -9.13 1.20
CA GLY A 205 -3.27 -10.20 2.18
C GLY A 205 -4.43 -10.39 3.16
N GLY A 206 -5.60 -9.82 2.90
CA GLY A 206 -6.77 -9.93 3.78
C GLY A 206 -6.84 -8.88 4.88
N GLY A 207 -5.98 -7.86 4.89
CA GLY A 207 -6.03 -6.74 5.84
C GLY A 207 -7.20 -5.78 5.61
N GLY A 208 -7.92 -5.96 4.53
CA GLY A 208 -9.05 -5.13 4.15
C GLY A 208 -8.66 -3.70 3.79
N TRP A 209 -9.64 -2.87 3.54
CA TRP A 209 -9.42 -1.45 3.18
C TRP A 209 -8.88 -0.59 4.35
N ALA A 210 -8.91 -1.10 5.59
CA ALA A 210 -8.31 -0.46 6.76
C ALA A 210 -6.79 -0.69 6.88
N ALA A 211 -6.22 -1.58 6.09
CA ALA A 211 -4.78 -1.74 5.93
C ALA A 211 -4.27 -0.91 4.74
N GLY A 212 -3.13 -0.26 4.92
CA GLY A 212 -2.44 0.37 3.80
C GLY A 212 -1.67 -0.66 2.96
N LEU A 213 -1.19 -0.25 1.78
CA LEU A 213 -0.27 -1.05 0.96
C LEU A 213 1.07 -1.23 1.69
N THR A 214 1.77 -2.32 1.43
CA THR A 214 3.11 -2.56 1.99
C THR A 214 4.20 -1.86 1.19
N ALA A 215 5.39 -1.69 1.78
CA ALA A 215 6.50 -1.08 1.07
C ALA A 215 6.87 -1.80 -0.23
N PRO A 216 6.88 -3.15 -0.33
CA PRO A 216 7.06 -3.82 -1.62
C PRO A 216 6.06 -3.38 -2.69
N GLU A 217 4.76 -3.33 -2.37
CA GLU A 217 3.71 -2.90 -3.30
C GLU A 217 3.94 -1.45 -3.77
N LEU A 218 4.29 -0.56 -2.83
CA LEU A 218 4.61 0.83 -3.15
C LEU A 218 5.89 0.99 -3.98
N ILE A 219 6.90 0.13 -3.78
CA ILE A 219 8.13 0.08 -4.59
C ILE A 219 7.80 -0.43 -5.99
N HIS A 220 7.00 -1.51 -6.10
CA HIS A 220 6.55 -2.05 -7.38
C HIS A 220 5.91 -0.96 -8.25
N SER A 221 4.97 -0.22 -7.68
CA SER A 221 4.24 0.85 -8.38
C SER A 221 5.00 2.17 -8.47
N LYS A 222 6.21 2.25 -7.92
CA LYS A 222 7.06 3.45 -7.91
C LYS A 222 6.43 4.65 -7.17
N TRP A 223 5.64 4.36 -6.12
CA TRP A 223 5.03 5.37 -5.25
C TRP A 223 5.89 5.74 -4.04
N LEU A 224 7.02 5.04 -3.84
CA LEU A 224 8.12 5.48 -2.98
C LEU A 224 9.27 5.99 -3.84
N SER A 225 9.77 7.17 -3.52
CA SER A 225 10.98 7.72 -4.16
C SER A 225 12.22 6.92 -3.76
N GLY A 226 13.32 7.07 -4.52
CA GLY A 226 14.60 6.42 -4.18
C GLY A 226 15.19 6.87 -2.85
N ASP A 227 14.81 8.05 -2.36
CA ASP A 227 15.22 8.56 -1.04
C ASP A 227 14.35 7.99 0.09
N GLU A 228 13.13 7.52 -0.21
CA GLU A 228 12.22 6.89 0.73
C GLU A 228 12.41 5.37 0.78
N ALA A 229 12.61 4.71 -0.35
CA ALA A 229 12.94 3.28 -0.46
C ALA A 229 14.44 3.13 -0.76
N VAL A 230 15.24 3.10 0.30
CA VAL A 230 16.70 3.10 0.17
C VAL A 230 17.20 1.70 -0.20
N LYS A 231 17.83 1.59 -1.37
CA LYS A 231 18.61 0.40 -1.74
C LYS A 231 19.88 0.32 -0.92
N VAL A 232 19.92 -0.63 0.01
CA VAL A 232 21.04 -0.81 0.92
C VAL A 232 22.23 -1.41 0.15
N ALA A 233 23.29 -0.62 -0.02
CA ALA A 233 24.50 -1.02 -0.73
C ALA A 233 25.69 -1.33 0.19
N LYS A 234 25.57 -1.07 1.48
CA LYS A 234 26.63 -1.28 2.47
C LYS A 234 26.03 -1.48 3.86
N SER A 235 26.78 -2.17 4.73
CA SER A 235 26.44 -2.30 6.14
C SER A 235 26.33 -0.94 6.81
N GLY A 236 25.33 -0.78 7.66
CA GLY A 236 25.05 0.49 8.32
C GLY A 236 23.87 0.41 9.29
N THR A 237 23.70 1.50 10.02
CA THR A 237 22.52 1.71 10.87
C THR A 237 21.63 2.76 10.21
N TYR A 238 20.36 2.43 10.08
CA TYR A 238 19.37 3.22 9.35
C TYR A 238 18.21 3.57 10.27
N THR A 239 17.72 4.80 10.18
CA THR A 239 16.45 5.19 10.80
C THR A 239 15.36 5.10 9.75
N VAL A 240 14.39 4.22 9.98
CA VAL A 240 13.22 4.02 9.13
C VAL A 240 12.00 4.65 9.80
N ARG A 241 11.25 5.45 9.09
CA ARG A 241 10.02 6.11 9.57
C ARG A 241 8.79 5.29 9.18
N SER A 242 7.70 5.50 9.91
CA SER A 242 6.41 4.91 9.53
C SER A 242 6.08 5.19 8.07
N LEU A 243 5.62 4.16 7.36
CA LEU A 243 5.36 4.16 5.93
C LEU A 243 4.40 5.29 5.51
N TYR A 244 3.35 5.52 6.31
CA TYR A 244 2.34 6.55 6.09
C TYR A 244 2.48 7.78 7.00
N GLY A 245 3.46 7.79 7.89
CA GLY A 245 3.71 8.91 8.80
C GLY A 245 4.07 10.22 8.07
N SER A 246 3.86 11.33 8.72
CA SER A 246 4.20 12.65 8.21
C SER A 246 5.72 12.88 8.11
N GLY A 247 6.14 13.87 7.32
CA GLY A 247 7.52 14.29 7.14
C GLY A 247 8.30 13.47 6.11
N THR A 248 9.51 13.90 5.82
CA THR A 248 10.43 13.29 4.84
C THR A 248 11.39 12.31 5.50
N GLY A 249 11.98 11.41 4.73
CA GLY A 249 13.01 10.47 5.15
C GLY A 249 12.76 9.04 4.70
N VAL A 250 13.64 8.14 5.11
CA VAL A 250 13.61 6.72 4.74
C VAL A 250 12.37 6.04 5.33
N ARG A 251 11.61 5.35 4.49
CA ARG A 251 10.38 4.62 4.84
C ARG A 251 10.50 3.12 4.62
N ALA A 252 11.41 2.73 3.75
CA ALA A 252 11.72 1.33 3.50
C ALA A 252 13.22 1.14 3.27
N LEU A 253 13.73 -0.01 3.70
CA LEU A 253 15.05 -0.50 3.33
C LEU A 253 14.87 -1.63 2.34
N ASP A 254 15.48 -1.51 1.18
CA ASP A 254 15.52 -2.53 0.13
C ASP A 254 16.91 -3.19 0.14
N ILE A 255 16.99 -4.35 0.76
CA ILE A 255 18.23 -5.04 1.14
C ILE A 255 18.50 -6.21 0.19
N PRO A 256 19.70 -6.36 -0.39
CA PRO A 256 20.03 -7.54 -1.20
C PRO A 256 20.03 -8.82 -0.34
N LEU A 257 19.45 -9.89 -0.89
CA LEU A 257 19.40 -11.23 -0.27
C LEU A 257 19.59 -12.29 -1.36
N GLY A 258 20.81 -12.45 -1.85
CA GLY A 258 21.13 -13.28 -3.01
C GLY A 258 20.42 -12.76 -4.28
N GLU A 259 19.60 -13.61 -4.91
CA GLU A 259 18.74 -13.21 -6.04
C GLU A 259 17.47 -12.46 -5.58
N ASP A 260 17.09 -12.62 -4.31
CA ASP A 260 15.91 -12.02 -3.71
C ASP A 260 16.20 -10.62 -3.18
N ARG A 261 15.15 -9.95 -2.72
CA ARG A 261 15.24 -8.73 -1.93
C ARG A 261 14.55 -8.93 -0.59
N LEU A 262 15.09 -8.34 0.46
CA LEU A 262 14.43 -8.21 1.75
C LEU A 262 14.04 -6.77 1.95
N VAL A 263 12.75 -6.49 2.05
CA VAL A 263 12.23 -5.13 2.27
C VAL A 263 11.80 -4.99 3.72
N VAL A 264 12.29 -3.95 4.40
CA VAL A 264 11.94 -3.66 5.80
C VAL A 264 11.22 -2.32 5.86
N GLU A 265 10.08 -2.31 6.55
CA GLU A 265 9.24 -1.12 6.76
C GLU A 265 8.89 -0.93 8.23
N VAL A 266 8.38 0.24 8.57
CA VAL A 266 7.73 0.53 9.85
C VAL A 266 6.29 0.90 9.60
N ARG A 267 5.36 0.26 10.31
CA ARG A 267 3.93 0.55 10.24
C ARG A 267 3.46 1.27 11.50
N GLY A 268 2.33 1.92 11.40
CA GLY A 268 1.65 2.57 12.52
C GLY A 268 0.48 3.39 12.02
N ALA A 269 -0.54 3.53 12.83
CA ALA A 269 -1.78 4.23 12.50
C ALA A 269 -1.54 5.59 11.83
N SER A 270 -2.16 5.80 10.69
CA SER A 270 -2.10 7.04 9.94
C SER A 270 -3.40 7.26 9.17
N GLY A 271 -4.05 8.39 9.41
CA GLY A 271 -5.32 8.69 8.76
C GLY A 271 -6.37 7.61 9.00
N THR A 272 -6.82 6.96 7.92
CA THR A 272 -7.83 5.89 7.96
C THR A 272 -7.23 4.48 7.90
N VAL A 273 -5.92 4.37 7.64
CA VAL A 273 -5.25 3.08 7.50
C VAL A 273 -4.33 2.75 8.67
N ASP A 274 -4.00 1.48 8.81
CA ASP A 274 -3.07 0.94 9.80
C ASP A 274 -3.44 1.21 11.27
N GLY A 275 -4.72 1.43 11.55
CA GLY A 275 -5.19 1.61 12.94
C GLY A 275 -4.89 0.42 13.85
N ARG A 276 -4.69 -0.76 13.27
CA ARG A 276 -4.40 -2.03 13.96
C ARG A 276 -3.08 -2.67 13.53
N ILE A 277 -2.27 -1.99 12.71
CA ILE A 277 -0.99 -2.49 12.22
C ILE A 277 0.10 -1.57 12.73
N SER A 278 1.08 -2.10 13.46
CA SER A 278 2.19 -1.34 13.99
C SER A 278 3.49 -2.14 14.00
N GLY A 279 4.61 -1.46 14.26
CA GLY A 279 5.91 -2.09 14.42
C GLY A 279 6.72 -2.22 13.13
N VAL A 280 7.76 -3.04 13.21
CA VAL A 280 8.70 -3.30 12.11
C VAL A 280 8.30 -4.58 11.41
N HIS A 281 8.14 -4.54 10.10
CA HIS A 281 7.84 -5.72 9.29
C HIS A 281 8.89 -5.91 8.22
N ALA A 282 9.13 -7.15 7.83
CA ALA A 282 10.04 -7.51 6.76
C ALA A 282 9.31 -8.39 5.72
N TYR A 283 9.66 -8.22 4.47
CA TYR A 283 9.08 -8.97 3.36
C TYR A 283 10.19 -9.47 2.46
N ARG A 284 10.07 -10.71 1.98
CA ARG A 284 10.95 -11.25 0.96
C ARG A 284 10.27 -11.09 -0.40
N ALA A 285 10.95 -10.44 -1.33
CA ALA A 285 10.56 -10.32 -2.73
C ALA A 285 11.40 -11.28 -3.58
N PRO A 286 10.84 -12.41 -4.04
CA PRO A 286 11.57 -13.43 -4.74
C PRO A 286 12.09 -12.91 -6.09
N LYS A 287 13.37 -13.10 -6.37
CA LYS A 287 14.05 -12.61 -7.58
C LYS A 287 13.87 -11.10 -7.83
N GLY A 288 13.65 -10.36 -6.75
CA GLY A 288 13.39 -8.93 -6.82
C GLY A 288 12.01 -8.56 -7.38
N ASP A 289 11.07 -9.49 -7.43
CA ASP A 289 9.69 -9.23 -7.80
C ASP A 289 8.90 -8.78 -6.57
N TYR A 290 8.72 -7.46 -6.43
CA TYR A 290 8.03 -6.87 -5.29
C TYR A 290 6.52 -7.12 -5.29
N ALA A 291 5.92 -7.46 -6.45
CA ALA A 291 4.51 -7.82 -6.54
C ALA A 291 4.20 -9.19 -5.93
N GLU A 292 5.23 -10.05 -5.81
CA GLU A 292 5.16 -11.39 -5.24
C GLU A 292 5.74 -11.44 -3.81
N ALA A 293 5.92 -10.28 -3.15
CA ALA A 293 6.55 -10.24 -1.85
C ALA A 293 5.69 -10.91 -0.77
N ALA A 294 6.33 -11.75 0.05
CA ALA A 294 5.71 -12.43 1.19
C ALA A 294 6.20 -11.86 2.51
N LEU A 295 5.31 -11.79 3.51
CA LEU A 295 5.65 -11.35 4.87
C LEU A 295 6.57 -12.38 5.54
N VAL A 296 7.70 -11.94 6.06
CA VAL A 296 8.61 -12.76 6.89
C VAL A 296 8.03 -12.83 8.31
N ASP A 297 7.45 -13.99 8.61
CA ASP A 297 6.86 -14.28 9.93
C ASP A 297 7.83 -15.11 10.76
N THR A 298 8.34 -14.53 11.86
CA THR A 298 9.27 -15.18 12.78
C THR A 298 8.60 -15.82 13.97
N THR A 299 7.27 -15.81 14.02
CA THR A 299 6.50 -16.38 15.11
C THR A 299 6.21 -17.85 14.87
N ASP A 300 6.09 -18.63 15.96
CA ASP A 300 5.73 -20.04 15.89
C ASP A 300 4.21 -20.26 16.00
N ALA A 301 3.45 -19.19 16.26
CA ALA A 301 2.04 -19.27 16.55
C ALA A 301 1.19 -19.13 15.29
N ASP A 302 0.10 -19.85 15.27
CA ASP A 302 -0.96 -19.66 14.30
C ASP A 302 -1.83 -18.48 14.78
N HIS A 303 -1.46 -17.27 14.38
CA HIS A 303 -2.07 -16.02 14.87
C HIS A 303 -3.44 -15.72 14.26
N TRP A 304 -3.91 -16.56 13.37
CA TRP A 304 -5.14 -16.35 12.64
C TRP A 304 -6.41 -16.57 13.42
N SER A 305 -6.35 -17.44 14.42
CA SER A 305 -7.51 -17.70 15.29
C SER A 305 -7.85 -16.53 16.22
N ASP A 306 -6.93 -15.58 16.40
CA ASP A 306 -7.09 -14.49 17.37
C ASP A 306 -7.38 -13.18 16.61
N LYS A 307 -8.67 -12.96 16.36
CA LYS A 307 -9.21 -11.69 15.86
C LYS A 307 -8.70 -10.54 16.74
N GLY A 308 -7.63 -9.88 16.36
CA GLY A 308 -7.13 -8.74 17.10
C GLY A 308 -5.64 -8.50 17.10
N GLU A 309 -4.81 -9.48 16.78
CA GLU A 309 -3.35 -9.34 16.86
C GLU A 309 -2.69 -9.06 15.48
N ALA A 310 -3.13 -8.00 14.82
CA ALA A 310 -2.51 -7.56 13.56
C ALA A 310 -1.02 -7.22 13.70
N ASP A 311 -0.51 -7.12 14.93
CA ASP A 311 0.88 -6.79 15.25
C ASP A 311 1.72 -7.96 15.74
N ALA A 312 1.13 -9.15 15.90
CA ALA A 312 1.79 -10.32 16.52
C ALA A 312 3.05 -10.76 15.76
N ASP A 313 3.15 -10.48 14.48
CA ASP A 313 4.28 -10.79 13.60
C ASP A 313 5.25 -9.62 13.39
N ALA A 314 5.07 -8.51 14.10
CA ALA A 314 6.03 -7.42 14.10
C ALA A 314 7.35 -7.85 14.74
N LEU A 315 8.46 -7.46 14.11
CA LEU A 315 9.79 -7.73 14.63
C LEU A 315 10.05 -6.89 15.89
N ALA A 316 10.17 -7.55 17.02
CA ALA A 316 10.45 -6.89 18.30
C ALA A 316 11.89 -6.29 18.34
N GLU A 317 12.12 -5.33 19.24
CA GLU A 317 13.47 -4.85 19.55
C GLU A 317 14.38 -6.01 19.95
N GLY A 318 15.58 -6.01 19.42
CA GLY A 318 16.56 -7.08 19.62
C GLY A 318 16.44 -8.24 18.62
N THR A 319 15.30 -8.40 17.93
CA THR A 319 15.16 -9.41 16.89
C THR A 319 16.21 -9.20 15.80
N THR A 320 16.84 -10.29 15.37
CA THR A 320 17.81 -10.27 14.28
C THR A 320 17.42 -11.33 13.26
N LEU A 321 17.01 -10.88 12.09
CA LEU A 321 16.86 -11.75 10.92
C LEU A 321 18.25 -12.07 10.37
N THR A 322 18.53 -13.32 10.02
CA THR A 322 19.85 -13.74 9.53
C THR A 322 19.70 -14.63 8.31
N ASP A 323 20.61 -14.49 7.37
CA ASP A 323 20.91 -15.49 6.35
C ASP A 323 22.42 -15.71 6.32
N ALA A 324 22.86 -16.87 6.82
CA ALA A 324 24.26 -17.20 6.93
C ALA A 324 24.89 -17.48 5.55
N GLY A 325 24.11 -17.99 4.59
CA GLY A 325 24.55 -18.26 3.22
C GLY A 325 24.85 -17.00 2.45
N GLU A 326 23.93 -16.05 2.49
CA GLU A 326 24.06 -14.73 1.87
C GLU A 326 24.85 -13.74 2.73
N LYS A 327 25.20 -14.11 3.97
CA LYS A 327 25.95 -13.29 4.95
C LYS A 327 25.25 -11.96 5.23
N VAL A 328 23.92 -11.99 5.31
CA VAL A 328 23.06 -10.85 5.60
C VAL A 328 22.51 -10.96 7.01
N SER A 329 22.48 -9.87 7.75
CA SER A 329 21.71 -9.78 8.98
C SER A 329 21.03 -8.43 9.10
N VAL A 330 19.82 -8.45 9.66
CA VAL A 330 18.99 -7.25 9.89
C VAL A 330 18.51 -7.28 11.34
N LYS A 331 18.92 -6.32 12.13
CA LYS A 331 18.59 -6.24 13.56
C LYS A 331 17.77 -5.00 13.87
N VAL A 332 16.65 -5.17 14.54
CA VAL A 332 15.88 -4.06 15.12
C VAL A 332 16.56 -3.61 16.40
N LEU A 333 17.15 -2.42 16.40
CA LEU A 333 17.86 -1.87 17.56
C LEU A 333 16.91 -1.13 18.50
N ALA A 334 15.95 -0.39 17.93
CA ALA A 334 14.94 0.35 18.66
C ALA A 334 13.71 0.55 17.78
N SER A 335 12.53 0.58 18.38
CA SER A 335 11.26 0.79 17.70
C SER A 335 10.32 1.61 18.58
N GLY A 336 9.65 2.62 18.01
CA GLY A 336 8.68 3.45 18.73
C GLY A 336 8.55 4.86 18.15
N GLY A 337 7.45 5.55 18.49
CA GLY A 337 7.22 6.92 18.05
C GLY A 337 7.15 7.07 16.52
N GLY A 338 6.63 6.07 15.80
CA GLY A 338 6.52 6.10 14.34
C GLY A 338 7.83 5.98 13.59
N LYS A 339 8.85 5.36 14.19
CA LYS A 339 10.15 5.08 13.57
C LYS A 339 10.81 3.86 14.20
N ALA A 340 11.79 3.28 13.50
CA ALA A 340 12.69 2.28 14.04
C ALA A 340 14.14 2.58 13.63
N THR A 341 15.08 2.10 14.44
CA THR A 341 16.50 2.05 14.11
C THR A 341 16.85 0.61 13.79
N VAL A 342 17.37 0.38 12.59
CA VAL A 342 17.67 -0.95 12.04
C VAL A 342 19.14 -1.02 11.65
N ALA A 343 19.86 -2.00 12.18
CA ALA A 343 21.23 -2.30 11.76
C ALA A 343 21.21 -3.37 10.66
N VAL A 344 21.85 -3.09 9.54
CA VAL A 344 21.99 -4.01 8.41
C VAL A 344 23.46 -4.37 8.25
N SER A 345 23.77 -5.67 8.23
CA SER A 345 25.10 -6.19 7.91
C SER A 345 25.02 -6.92 6.56
N LEU A 346 25.93 -6.61 5.67
CA LEU A 346 26.08 -7.23 4.35
C LEU A 346 27.45 -7.87 4.22
N ASP A 347 27.56 -8.95 3.45
CA ASP A 347 28.83 -9.68 3.19
C ASP A 347 29.56 -10.12 4.46
N GLY A 348 28.84 -10.27 5.57
CA GLY A 348 29.42 -10.58 6.89
C GLY A 348 30.13 -9.39 7.54
N VAL A 349 30.05 -8.19 6.97
CA VAL A 349 30.60 -6.97 7.58
C VAL A 349 29.57 -6.41 8.56
N PRO A 350 29.85 -6.32 9.86
CA PRO A 350 28.91 -5.78 10.83
C PRO A 350 28.55 -4.33 10.54
N ALA A 351 27.32 -3.93 10.87
CA ALA A 351 26.98 -2.52 10.94
C ALA A 351 27.90 -1.81 11.93
N PRO A 352 28.39 -0.60 11.63
CA PRO A 352 29.15 0.19 12.60
C PRO A 352 28.36 0.32 13.89
N ALA A 353 29.02 0.16 15.04
CA ALA A 353 28.43 0.48 16.33
C ALA A 353 27.97 1.95 16.29
N GLU A 354 26.71 2.19 16.65
CA GLU A 354 26.18 3.55 16.73
C GLU A 354 27.06 4.33 17.72
N ALA A 355 27.61 5.47 17.28
CA ALA A 355 28.30 6.37 18.23
C ALA A 355 27.25 6.75 19.30
N PRO A 356 27.62 6.74 20.60
CA PRO A 356 26.68 7.10 21.65
C PRO A 356 26.01 8.43 21.28
N ALA A 357 24.69 8.47 21.26
CA ALA A 357 23.95 9.69 21.02
C ALA A 357 24.49 10.76 21.98
N GLU A 358 24.99 11.86 21.46
CA GLU A 358 25.41 13.00 22.30
C GLU A 358 24.18 13.38 23.14
N LYS A 359 24.33 13.19 24.44
CA LYS A 359 23.35 13.60 25.44
C LYS A 359 23.08 15.07 25.20
N PRO A 360 21.82 15.51 25.06
CA PRO A 360 21.52 16.92 24.90
C PRO A 360 22.25 17.69 25.98
N ALA A 361 23.03 18.70 25.61
CA ALA A 361 23.69 19.57 26.54
C ALA A 361 22.65 20.11 27.52
N GLN A 362 22.79 19.79 28.79
CA GLN A 362 22.00 20.40 29.84
C GLN A 362 22.33 21.89 29.84
N ASP A 363 21.37 22.69 29.44
CA ASP A 363 21.44 24.13 29.56
C ASP A 363 21.38 24.48 31.03
N THR A 364 22.57 24.68 31.60
CA THR A 364 22.74 25.19 32.98
C THR A 364 22.57 26.71 32.92
N SER A 365 21.33 27.17 32.84
CA SER A 365 20.97 28.52 33.15
C SER A 365 20.50 28.56 34.61
N SER A 366 21.39 28.80 35.51
CA SER A 366 21.14 29.23 36.89
C SER A 366 20.67 30.70 36.87
N GLY A 367 19.46 30.95 37.28
CA GLY A 367 18.87 32.26 37.48
C GLY A 367 17.94 32.22 38.67
N ASP A 368 18.51 32.46 39.83
CA ASP A 368 17.89 32.70 41.12
C ASP A 368 16.90 33.87 41.08
N SER A 369 15.70 33.70 41.61
CA SER A 369 15.00 34.73 42.41
C SER A 369 13.73 34.17 43.06
N ALA A 370 13.84 34.12 44.38
CA ALA A 370 12.76 33.85 45.32
C ALA A 370 11.64 34.87 45.28
N GLN A 371 10.42 34.45 45.51
CA GLN A 371 9.46 35.08 46.44
C GLN A 371 8.21 34.20 46.63
N LYS A 372 7.97 33.82 47.89
CA LYS A 372 6.76 33.33 48.51
C LYS A 372 6.31 34.47 49.51
N PRO A 373 5.10 34.52 50.09
CA PRO A 373 3.96 33.58 50.17
C PRO A 373 2.56 34.28 50.28
N THR A 374 1.58 33.42 50.68
CA THR A 374 0.27 33.67 51.38
C THR A 374 -0.93 33.88 50.46
N ASP A 375 -2.12 33.34 50.62
CA ASP A 375 -2.86 32.67 51.70
C ASP A 375 -4.10 31.99 51.13
N LYS A 376 -4.55 30.91 51.76
CA LYS A 376 -5.86 30.24 51.63
C LYS A 376 -6.86 30.95 52.58
N PRO A 377 -8.23 30.91 52.44
CA PRO A 377 -9.00 29.70 52.50
C PRO A 377 -10.36 29.62 51.77
N ALA A 378 -10.74 28.36 51.55
CA ALA A 378 -11.99 27.67 51.89
C ALA A 378 -13.35 27.96 51.24
N SER A 379 -13.92 26.85 50.83
CA SER A 379 -15.31 26.39 51.05
C SER A 379 -16.36 26.66 49.97
N GLY A 380 -17.00 25.58 49.53
CA GLY A 380 -18.40 25.58 49.15
C GLY A 380 -18.81 24.63 48.04
N ALA A 381 -19.18 23.41 48.43
CA ALA A 381 -20.33 22.62 47.97
C ALA A 381 -20.59 22.33 46.48
N GLU A 382 -20.62 21.02 46.18
CA GLU A 382 -21.37 20.35 45.13
C GLU A 382 -22.85 20.72 45.06
N PRO A 383 -23.58 20.46 43.93
CA PRO A 383 -23.97 19.12 43.60
C PRO A 383 -23.94 18.76 42.12
N GLN A 384 -23.84 17.43 41.94
CA GLN A 384 -24.00 16.60 40.77
C GLN A 384 -25.16 16.99 39.85
N THR A 385 -24.93 16.90 38.54
CA THR A 385 -25.90 16.41 37.59
C THR A 385 -25.20 15.51 36.60
N GLU A 386 -25.53 14.23 36.73
CA GLU A 386 -25.33 13.18 35.75
C GLU A 386 -25.92 13.61 34.41
N SER A 387 -25.09 13.62 33.37
CA SER A 387 -25.56 13.62 31.99
C SER A 387 -25.03 12.34 31.37
N GLU A 388 -25.91 11.36 31.24
CA GLU A 388 -25.69 10.12 30.50
C GLU A 388 -25.27 10.45 29.07
N GLN A 389 -24.05 10.11 28.74
CA GLN A 389 -23.56 10.04 27.37
C GLN A 389 -23.93 8.64 26.83
N PRO A 390 -24.65 8.54 25.71
CA PRO A 390 -24.95 7.22 25.15
C PRO A 390 -23.65 6.53 24.74
N ALA A 391 -23.52 5.28 25.10
CA ALA A 391 -22.47 4.40 24.66
C ALA A 391 -22.47 4.31 23.11
N PRO A 392 -21.31 4.27 22.47
CA PRO A 392 -21.25 3.98 21.04
C PRO A 392 -21.79 2.59 20.79
N ALA A 393 -22.70 2.46 19.87
CA ALA A 393 -23.18 1.21 19.34
C ALA A 393 -21.97 0.40 18.85
N SER A 394 -21.87 -0.83 19.30
CA SER A 394 -20.97 -1.83 18.77
C SER A 394 -21.44 -2.19 17.38
N ASP A 395 -20.82 -1.62 16.36
CA ASP A 395 -20.90 -2.14 15.01
C ASP A 395 -20.04 -3.41 14.98
N ASP A 396 -20.64 -4.54 15.26
CA ASP A 396 -20.14 -5.87 14.91
C ASP A 396 -20.24 -6.01 13.39
N GLU A 397 -19.36 -5.36 12.63
CA GLU A 397 -19.14 -5.71 11.24
C GLU A 397 -18.31 -6.99 11.19
N GLU A 398 -19.04 -8.08 10.97
CA GLU A 398 -18.52 -9.40 10.65
C GLU A 398 -17.58 -9.27 9.44
N LEU A 399 -16.27 -9.44 9.66
CA LEU A 399 -15.26 -9.49 8.62
C LEU A 399 -15.58 -10.66 7.70
N ALA A 400 -16.00 -10.39 6.48
CA ALA A 400 -16.19 -11.42 5.46
C ALA A 400 -14.83 -12.07 5.18
N GLU A 401 -14.68 -13.31 5.63
CA GLU A 401 -13.58 -14.18 5.24
C GLU A 401 -13.69 -14.44 3.74
N THR A 402 -12.74 -13.97 2.95
CA THR A 402 -12.53 -14.42 1.60
C THR A 402 -11.73 -15.73 1.65
N GLY A 403 -12.38 -16.79 2.08
CA GLY A 403 -11.81 -18.13 2.14
C GLY A 403 -12.91 -19.14 2.41
N ALA A 404 -13.28 -19.92 1.41
CA ALA A 404 -14.19 -21.03 1.58
C ALA A 404 -13.52 -22.10 2.44
N GLU A 405 -13.90 -22.22 3.71
CA GLU A 405 -13.78 -23.48 4.41
C GLU A 405 -14.93 -24.37 3.94
N SER A 406 -14.65 -25.19 2.95
CA SER A 406 -15.42 -26.41 2.71
C SER A 406 -14.49 -27.60 2.92
N ASP A 407 -14.77 -28.35 3.98
CA ASP A 407 -14.26 -29.70 4.18
C ASP A 407 -14.66 -30.63 3.01
N THR A 408 -14.00 -30.48 1.90
CA THR A 408 -13.86 -31.49 0.86
C THR A 408 -12.60 -31.16 0.07
N ALA A 409 -11.58 -32.00 0.27
CA ALA A 409 -10.33 -31.96 -0.48
C ALA A 409 -10.61 -32.09 -1.98
N VAL A 410 -10.66 -30.95 -2.66
CA VAL A 410 -10.53 -30.84 -4.11
C VAL A 410 -9.24 -30.07 -4.36
N PRO A 411 -8.30 -30.58 -5.17
CA PRO A 411 -7.00 -29.94 -5.33
C PRO A 411 -7.16 -28.59 -5.99
N VAL A 412 -6.80 -27.54 -5.26
CA VAL A 412 -6.77 -26.11 -5.65
C VAL A 412 -5.79 -25.84 -6.83
N ALA A 413 -5.13 -26.87 -7.36
CA ALA A 413 -4.27 -26.75 -8.54
C ALA A 413 -4.97 -26.31 -9.83
N ALA A 414 -6.31 -26.35 -9.90
CA ALA A 414 -7.04 -25.98 -11.11
C ALA A 414 -7.38 -24.47 -11.21
N GLY A 415 -7.59 -23.77 -10.08
CA GLY A 415 -7.95 -22.35 -10.07
C GLY A 415 -6.79 -21.43 -10.40
N GLY A 416 -5.60 -21.69 -9.84
CA GLY A 416 -4.40 -20.91 -10.10
C GLY A 416 -3.91 -20.97 -11.56
N ALA A 417 -4.10 -22.11 -12.21
CA ALA A 417 -3.74 -22.25 -13.63
C ALA A 417 -4.67 -21.45 -14.56
N LEU A 418 -5.93 -21.27 -14.19
CA LEU A 418 -6.89 -20.49 -14.98
C LEU A 418 -6.62 -18.98 -14.87
N LEU A 419 -6.28 -18.50 -13.67
CA LEU A 419 -5.91 -17.10 -13.44
C LEU A 419 -4.61 -16.72 -14.16
N LEU A 420 -3.61 -17.60 -14.17
CA LEU A 420 -2.37 -17.43 -14.94
C LEU A 420 -2.62 -17.46 -16.45
N ALA A 421 -3.58 -18.25 -16.92
CA ALA A 421 -3.93 -18.31 -18.34
C ALA A 421 -4.65 -17.02 -18.81
N LEU A 422 -5.53 -16.46 -17.99
CA LEU A 422 -6.19 -15.17 -18.28
C LEU A 422 -5.20 -14.01 -18.25
N GLY A 423 -4.33 -13.93 -17.25
CA GLY A 423 -3.27 -12.93 -17.16
C GLY A 423 -2.29 -13.00 -18.34
N ALA A 424 -1.94 -14.21 -18.82
CA ALA A 424 -1.07 -14.39 -19.97
C ALA A 424 -1.69 -13.93 -21.29
N VAL A 425 -3.00 -14.09 -21.47
CA VAL A 425 -3.71 -13.60 -22.67
C VAL A 425 -3.73 -12.08 -22.71
N PHE A 426 -3.97 -11.40 -21.58
CA PHE A 426 -3.98 -9.94 -21.54
C PHE A 426 -2.56 -9.36 -21.64
N ALA A 427 -1.57 -9.94 -20.99
CA ALA A 427 -0.17 -9.52 -21.14
C ALA A 427 0.36 -9.69 -22.57
N ALA A 428 -0.08 -10.74 -23.30
CA ALA A 428 0.28 -10.94 -24.69
C ALA A 428 -0.39 -9.90 -25.62
N ARG A 429 -1.63 -9.48 -25.33
CA ARG A 429 -2.32 -8.41 -26.06
C ARG A 429 -1.66 -7.04 -25.79
N GLY A 430 -1.32 -6.71 -24.55
CA GLY A 430 -0.62 -5.48 -24.19
C GLY A 430 0.76 -5.36 -24.86
N ARG A 431 1.54 -6.45 -24.92
CA ARG A 431 2.85 -6.45 -25.61
C ARG A 431 2.75 -6.30 -27.12
N ARG A 432 1.71 -6.86 -27.76
CA ARG A 432 1.51 -6.67 -29.21
C ARG A 432 1.15 -5.22 -29.55
N ARG A 433 0.43 -4.51 -28.67
CA ARG A 433 0.04 -3.10 -28.83
C ARG A 433 1.24 -2.14 -28.70
N ALA A 434 2.13 -2.38 -27.72
CA ALA A 434 3.36 -1.61 -27.57
C ALA A 434 4.31 -1.71 -28.78
N ALA A 435 4.28 -2.83 -29.50
CA ALA A 435 5.06 -3.02 -30.73
C ALA A 435 4.49 -2.26 -31.93
N THR A 436 3.16 -2.13 -32.02
CA THR A 436 2.48 -1.47 -33.15
C THR A 436 2.64 0.06 -33.09
N VAL A 437 2.63 0.65 -31.89
CA VAL A 437 2.84 2.09 -31.71
C VAL A 437 4.29 2.52 -32.05
N ARG A 438 5.26 1.62 -31.93
CA ARG A 438 6.66 1.92 -32.25
C ARG A 438 6.98 1.91 -33.76
N SER A 439 6.18 1.23 -34.58
CA SER A 439 6.44 1.15 -36.03
C SER A 439 5.80 2.29 -36.85
N GLY A 440 4.94 3.11 -36.26
CA GLY A 440 4.24 4.21 -36.93
C GLY A 440 4.98 5.57 -36.97
N ARG A 441 6.20 5.68 -36.41
CA ARG A 441 6.93 6.95 -36.29
C ARG A 441 8.14 7.13 -37.25
N HIS A 442 8.28 6.30 -38.27
CA HIS A 442 9.31 6.49 -39.27
C HIS A 442 8.72 6.38 -40.67
N SER A 443 8.05 7.43 -41.12
CA SER A 443 8.03 7.88 -42.53
C SER A 443 7.17 9.14 -42.66
N ARG A 444 7.78 10.29 -42.44
CA ARG A 444 7.72 11.51 -43.29
C ARG A 444 8.73 12.53 -42.78
#